data_f6584427474a425786daddb37a5516ca
#
_entry.id   f6584427474a425786daddb37a5516ca
#
_cell.length_a   1.000
_cell.length_b   1.000
_cell.length_c   1.000
_cell.angle_alpha   90.00
_cell.angle_beta   90.00
_cell.angle_gamma   90.00
#
_symmetry.space_group_name_H-M   'P 1'
#
loop_
_entity.id
_entity.type
_entity.pdbx_description
1 polymer ?
#
loop_
_entity_poly.entity_id
_entity_poly.type
_entity_poly.pdbx_seq_one_letter_code
_entity_poly.pdbx_strand_id
1 'polypeptide(L)'
;MSSVSTDTPATARIASWAYLAIGLTAGSVIALQICIMRIFAVGNWVHFGSMVVSLALLGFGLTSAVMCAGKDWFERHWESVAGGALLLFGPLAVAANLLAQQHPFNAIFLVSDPAQKWLLLANFLLYFLPFLAGAFFIGTVLLRSRTAFNRVYFADLAGSGLCGLSMLAAMYVFPPEDLIAAPLILWTLGGLFWFGGRRSAIGLGTLAFAAVLAFGGHFLLPHWLGIQKLSTSDYKGVAYARKFPDNRQIYRNCVVSLTQDEV
;
A
#
# COMPACT_ATOMS: atom_id res chain seq x y z
N MET A 1 45.09 -2.47 -40.50
CA MET A 1 43.90 -3.20 -40.03
C MET A 1 43.90 -3.10 -38.51
N SER A 2 43.29 -2.08 -37.98
CA SER A 2 43.15 -1.89 -36.54
C SER A 2 41.94 -2.65 -36.06
N SER A 3 42.15 -3.63 -35.18
CA SER A 3 41.11 -4.40 -34.53
C SER A 3 40.30 -3.46 -33.59
N VAL A 4 39.08 -3.16 -33.96
CA VAL A 4 38.09 -2.50 -33.09
C VAL A 4 37.73 -3.54 -32.03
N SER A 5 38.24 -3.34 -30.81
CA SER A 5 37.81 -4.09 -29.64
C SER A 5 36.35 -3.65 -29.34
N THR A 6 35.39 -4.53 -29.66
CA THR A 6 34.01 -4.41 -29.21
C THR A 6 33.97 -4.75 -27.72
N ASP A 7 34.29 -3.76 -26.88
CA ASP A 7 33.95 -3.81 -25.47
C ASP A 7 32.42 -3.78 -25.35
N THR A 8 31.83 -4.96 -25.31
CA THR A 8 30.43 -5.15 -24.94
C THR A 8 30.29 -4.65 -23.50
N PRO A 9 29.51 -3.61 -23.20
CA PRO A 9 29.35 -3.14 -21.84
C PRO A 9 28.83 -4.31 -21.01
N ALA A 10 29.58 -4.67 -19.97
CA ALA A 10 29.19 -5.70 -19.03
C ALA A 10 27.76 -5.44 -18.57
N THR A 11 26.83 -6.28 -19.00
CA THR A 11 25.43 -6.22 -18.57
C THR A 11 25.41 -6.38 -17.07
N ALA A 12 25.24 -5.30 -16.34
CA ALA A 12 25.11 -5.32 -14.90
C ALA A 12 23.90 -6.21 -14.55
N ARG A 13 24.17 -7.47 -14.21
CA ARG A 13 23.13 -8.42 -13.81
C ARG A 13 22.51 -7.89 -12.54
N ILE A 14 21.25 -7.52 -12.61
CA ILE A 14 20.47 -7.19 -11.42
C ILE A 14 20.46 -8.46 -10.54
N ALA A 15 20.84 -8.30 -9.29
CA ALA A 15 20.90 -9.42 -8.36
C ALA A 15 19.49 -9.97 -8.09
N SER A 16 19.38 -11.27 -7.85
CA SER A 16 18.10 -11.98 -7.65
C SER A 16 17.26 -11.38 -6.52
N TRP A 17 17.90 -10.86 -5.48
CA TRP A 17 17.21 -10.19 -4.37
C TRP A 17 16.41 -8.96 -4.81
N ALA A 18 16.86 -8.25 -5.83
CA ALA A 18 16.15 -7.06 -6.32
C ALA A 18 14.82 -7.40 -7.00
N TYR A 19 14.75 -8.56 -7.68
CA TYR A 19 13.48 -9.03 -8.27
C TYR A 19 12.47 -9.39 -7.17
N LEU A 20 12.92 -10.04 -6.08
CA LEU A 20 12.05 -10.34 -4.93
C LEU A 20 11.61 -9.06 -4.22
N ALA A 21 12.54 -8.12 -4.00
CA ALA A 21 12.22 -6.84 -3.37
C ALA A 21 11.14 -6.07 -4.14
N ILE A 22 11.28 -5.98 -5.48
CA ILE A 22 10.29 -5.30 -6.33
C ILE A 22 8.95 -6.04 -6.33
N GLY A 23 8.94 -7.36 -6.55
CA GLY A 23 7.71 -8.14 -6.60
C GLY A 23 6.92 -8.07 -5.30
N LEU A 24 7.59 -8.18 -4.15
CA LEU A 24 6.95 -8.08 -2.84
C LEU A 24 6.44 -6.66 -2.54
N THR A 25 7.21 -5.63 -2.92
CA THR A 25 6.77 -4.25 -2.72
C THR A 25 5.60 -3.89 -3.64
N ALA A 26 5.65 -4.29 -4.91
CA ALA A 26 4.53 -4.12 -5.84
C ALA A 26 3.29 -4.89 -5.37
N GLY A 27 3.49 -6.13 -4.90
CA GLY A 27 2.46 -6.91 -4.25
C GLY A 27 1.87 -6.24 -3.02
N SER A 28 2.71 -5.57 -2.21
CA SER A 28 2.26 -4.79 -1.06
C SER A 28 1.38 -3.60 -1.46
N VAL A 29 1.72 -2.91 -2.56
CA VAL A 29 0.91 -1.79 -3.08
C VAL A 29 -0.47 -2.28 -3.52
N ILE A 30 -0.55 -3.38 -4.26
CA ILE A 30 -1.83 -3.98 -4.68
C ILE A 30 -2.61 -4.53 -3.48
N ALA A 31 -1.94 -5.19 -2.54
CA ALA A 31 -2.59 -5.67 -1.31
C ALA A 31 -3.18 -4.51 -0.50
N LEU A 32 -2.45 -3.38 -0.37
CA LEU A 32 -2.96 -2.18 0.29
C LEU A 32 -4.17 -1.60 -0.45
N GLN A 33 -4.13 -1.55 -1.78
CA GLN A 33 -5.25 -1.09 -2.59
C GLN A 33 -6.51 -1.92 -2.31
N ILE A 34 -6.40 -3.25 -2.34
CA ILE A 34 -7.51 -4.16 -2.06
C ILE A 34 -8.02 -3.98 -0.62
N CYS A 35 -7.13 -3.82 0.37
CA CYS A 35 -7.49 -3.51 1.75
C CYS A 35 -8.34 -2.25 1.86
N ILE A 36 -7.88 -1.14 1.28
CA ILE A 36 -8.57 0.14 1.37
C ILE A 36 -9.92 0.06 0.66
N MET A 37 -9.99 -0.60 -0.51
CA MET A 37 -11.25 -0.85 -1.21
C MET A 37 -12.24 -1.59 -0.31
N ARG A 38 -11.77 -2.61 0.42
CA ARG A 38 -12.59 -3.39 1.34
C ARG A 38 -13.05 -2.55 2.54
N ILE A 39 -12.17 -1.74 3.11
CA ILE A 39 -12.49 -0.82 4.21
C ILE A 39 -13.60 0.16 3.79
N PHE A 40 -13.50 0.73 2.59
CA PHE A 40 -14.54 1.63 2.08
C PHE A 40 -15.85 0.89 1.78
N ALA A 41 -15.79 -0.31 1.20
CA ALA A 41 -16.99 -1.10 0.89
C ALA A 41 -17.78 -1.47 2.15
N VAL A 42 -17.08 -1.84 3.23
CA VAL A 42 -17.70 -2.19 4.52
C VAL A 42 -18.11 -0.96 5.32
N GLY A 43 -17.25 0.06 5.38
CA GLY A 43 -17.49 1.26 6.20
C GLY A 43 -18.46 2.26 5.57
N ASN A 44 -18.47 2.36 4.25
CA ASN A 44 -19.24 3.34 3.47
C ASN A 44 -19.96 2.66 2.29
N TRP A 45 -20.11 3.34 1.17
CA TRP A 45 -20.62 2.78 -0.06
C TRP A 45 -19.50 2.13 -0.89
N VAL A 46 -19.83 1.01 -1.53
CA VAL A 46 -18.90 0.25 -2.39
C VAL A 46 -18.29 1.10 -3.52
N HIS A 47 -19.03 2.09 -4.01
CA HIS A 47 -18.56 3.01 -5.05
C HIS A 47 -17.28 3.79 -4.67
N PHE A 48 -17.09 4.09 -3.39
CA PHE A 48 -15.84 4.73 -2.93
C PHE A 48 -14.64 3.79 -2.98
N GLY A 49 -14.87 2.48 -2.90
CA GLY A 49 -13.83 1.49 -3.11
C GLY A 49 -13.21 1.60 -4.52
N SER A 50 -14.02 1.76 -5.56
CA SER A 50 -13.52 1.90 -6.93
C SER A 50 -12.66 3.15 -7.16
N MET A 51 -12.91 4.23 -6.40
CA MET A 51 -12.09 5.46 -6.46
C MET A 51 -10.64 5.23 -5.97
N VAL A 52 -10.42 4.23 -5.12
CA VAL A 52 -9.06 3.87 -4.65
C VAL A 52 -8.17 3.42 -5.80
N VAL A 53 -8.74 2.74 -6.80
CA VAL A 53 -8.00 2.37 -8.03
C VAL A 53 -7.51 3.63 -8.75
N SER A 54 -8.36 4.65 -8.86
CA SER A 54 -7.99 5.94 -9.47
C SER A 54 -6.90 6.65 -8.68
N LEU A 55 -6.90 6.56 -7.34
CA LEU A 55 -5.84 7.11 -6.49
C LEU A 55 -4.49 6.42 -6.72
N ALA A 56 -4.49 5.09 -6.83
CA ALA A 56 -3.28 4.35 -7.14
C ALA A 56 -2.73 4.75 -8.51
N LEU A 57 -3.59 4.79 -9.54
CA LEU A 57 -3.20 5.22 -10.89
C LEU A 57 -2.70 6.67 -10.91
N LEU A 58 -3.32 7.57 -10.15
CA LEU A 58 -2.86 8.96 -10.00
C LEU A 58 -1.46 9.00 -9.38
N GLY A 59 -1.18 8.16 -8.36
CA GLY A 59 0.13 8.03 -7.75
C GLY A 59 1.21 7.65 -8.75
N PHE A 60 0.95 6.62 -9.57
CA PHE A 60 1.87 6.20 -10.62
C PHE A 60 2.00 7.26 -11.74
N GLY A 61 0.91 7.89 -12.15
CA GLY A 61 0.91 8.95 -13.16
C GLY A 61 1.70 10.17 -12.73
N LEU A 62 1.46 10.66 -11.50
CA LEU A 62 2.20 11.79 -10.94
C LEU A 62 3.69 11.47 -10.77
N THR A 63 4.01 10.29 -10.24
CA THR A 63 5.39 9.83 -10.11
C THR A 63 6.09 9.82 -11.46
N SER A 64 5.46 9.27 -12.50
CA SER A 64 6.03 9.21 -13.85
C SER A 64 6.28 10.60 -14.41
N ALA A 65 5.35 11.54 -14.23
CA ALA A 65 5.49 12.93 -14.67
C ALA A 65 6.64 13.65 -13.95
N VAL A 66 6.72 13.52 -12.62
CA VAL A 66 7.78 14.12 -11.80
C VAL A 66 9.15 13.53 -12.15
N MET A 67 9.24 12.22 -12.32
CA MET A 67 10.48 11.54 -12.72
C MET A 67 10.92 11.89 -14.14
N CYS A 68 9.98 12.12 -15.04
CA CYS A 68 10.28 12.59 -16.40
C CYS A 68 10.86 14.01 -16.38
N ALA A 69 10.24 14.92 -15.61
CA ALA A 69 10.68 16.31 -15.48
C ALA A 69 12.04 16.44 -14.78
N GLY A 70 12.30 15.59 -13.77
CA GLY A 70 13.53 15.62 -12.98
C GLY A 70 14.50 14.47 -13.26
N LYS A 71 14.47 13.86 -14.44
CA LYS A 71 15.17 12.63 -14.80
C LYS A 71 16.61 12.56 -14.32
N ASP A 72 17.42 13.57 -14.62
CA ASP A 72 18.85 13.58 -14.30
C ASP A 72 19.10 13.61 -12.78
N TRP A 73 18.20 14.23 -12.04
CA TRP A 73 18.27 14.27 -10.58
C TRP A 73 17.92 12.91 -9.99
N PHE A 74 16.84 12.26 -10.47
CA PHE A 74 16.42 10.93 -10.04
C PHE A 74 17.45 9.86 -10.39
N GLU A 75 18.08 9.93 -11.57
CA GLU A 75 19.15 9.02 -11.95
C GLU A 75 20.38 9.14 -11.04
N ARG A 76 20.70 10.35 -10.58
CA ARG A 76 21.83 10.58 -9.64
C ARG A 76 21.51 10.11 -8.21
N HIS A 77 20.28 10.30 -7.75
CA HIS A 77 19.88 10.02 -6.37
C HIS A 77 19.00 8.77 -6.23
N TRP A 78 19.01 7.90 -7.22
CA TRP A 78 18.07 6.77 -7.31
C TRP A 78 18.07 5.87 -6.07
N GLU A 79 19.22 5.63 -5.41
CA GLU A 79 19.30 4.79 -4.21
C GLU A 79 18.59 5.42 -3.01
N SER A 80 18.81 6.71 -2.82
CA SER A 80 18.19 7.47 -1.72
C SER A 80 16.69 7.60 -1.94
N VAL A 81 16.26 7.85 -3.18
CA VAL A 81 14.84 7.96 -3.52
C VAL A 81 14.14 6.61 -3.36
N ALA A 82 14.71 5.53 -3.92
CA ALA A 82 14.13 4.19 -3.79
C ALA A 82 14.11 3.74 -2.32
N GLY A 83 15.22 3.88 -1.60
CA GLY A 83 15.29 3.51 -0.19
C GLY A 83 14.34 4.33 0.69
N GLY A 84 14.31 5.65 0.51
CA GLY A 84 13.42 6.55 1.25
C GLY A 84 11.94 6.29 0.96
N ALA A 85 11.57 6.12 -0.30
CA ALA A 85 10.20 5.81 -0.70
C ALA A 85 9.73 4.45 -0.12
N LEU A 86 10.61 3.43 -0.17
CA LEU A 86 10.32 2.13 0.42
C LEU A 86 10.13 2.23 1.94
N LEU A 87 10.97 2.98 2.66
CA LEU A 87 10.86 3.15 4.11
C LEU A 87 9.58 3.91 4.52
N LEU A 88 9.16 4.88 3.72
CA LEU A 88 7.97 5.70 4.01
C LEU A 88 6.66 4.96 3.74
N PHE A 89 6.63 3.98 2.85
CA PHE A 89 5.38 3.31 2.43
C PHE A 89 4.59 2.72 3.60
N GLY A 90 5.20 1.89 4.44
CA GLY A 90 4.52 1.24 5.57
C GLY A 90 3.98 2.22 6.62
N PRO A 91 4.81 3.13 7.17
CA PRO A 91 4.34 4.15 8.10
C PRO A 91 3.25 5.05 7.52
N LEU A 92 3.35 5.46 6.25
CA LEU A 92 2.31 6.25 5.59
C LEU A 92 1.01 5.47 5.42
N ALA A 93 1.07 4.17 5.09
CA ALA A 93 -0.11 3.33 4.95
C ALA A 93 -0.88 3.24 6.28
N VAL A 94 -0.16 3.05 7.39
CA VAL A 94 -0.78 3.00 8.72
C VAL A 94 -1.28 4.35 9.18
N ALA A 95 -0.48 5.40 9.02
CA ALA A 95 -0.88 6.76 9.42
C ALA A 95 -2.11 7.22 8.63
N ALA A 96 -2.13 6.98 7.30
CA ALA A 96 -3.28 7.30 6.47
C ALA A 96 -4.54 6.57 6.93
N ASN A 97 -4.43 5.27 7.21
CA ASN A 97 -5.58 4.50 7.67
C ASN A 97 -6.07 4.99 9.05
N LEU A 98 -5.19 5.18 10.02
CA LEU A 98 -5.57 5.64 11.35
C LEU A 98 -6.25 7.01 11.31
N LEU A 99 -5.69 7.97 10.58
CA LEU A 99 -6.25 9.31 10.45
C LEU A 99 -7.59 9.29 9.71
N ALA A 100 -7.71 8.50 8.64
CA ALA A 100 -8.95 8.33 7.91
C ALA A 100 -10.07 7.72 8.77
N GLN A 101 -9.73 6.76 9.64
CA GLN A 101 -10.71 6.15 10.54
C GLN A 101 -11.11 7.07 11.72
N GLN A 102 -10.26 8.02 12.10
CA GLN A 102 -10.60 9.04 13.13
C GLN A 102 -11.52 10.14 12.57
N HIS A 103 -11.40 10.43 11.27
CA HIS A 103 -12.18 11.47 10.60
C HIS A 103 -12.99 10.88 9.45
N PRO A 104 -13.94 9.96 9.75
CA PRO A 104 -14.75 9.33 8.72
C PRO A 104 -15.69 10.35 8.09
N PHE A 105 -15.88 10.27 6.78
CA PHE A 105 -16.95 11.00 6.11
C PHE A 105 -18.21 10.14 6.06
N ASN A 106 -19.37 10.79 6.05
CA ASN A 106 -20.65 10.11 5.86
C ASN A 106 -21.18 10.38 4.45
N ALA A 107 -21.30 9.31 3.64
CA ALA A 107 -21.70 9.40 2.25
C ALA A 107 -23.12 9.97 2.05
N ILE A 108 -24.05 9.73 2.99
CA ILE A 108 -25.43 10.24 2.90
C ILE A 108 -25.46 11.76 2.95
N PHE A 109 -24.64 12.38 3.81
CA PHE A 109 -24.60 13.82 3.98
C PHE A 109 -23.68 14.55 2.99
N LEU A 110 -23.07 13.83 2.03
CA LEU A 110 -22.11 14.40 1.09
C LEU A 110 -22.72 15.54 0.22
N VAL A 111 -24.01 15.48 -0.06
CA VAL A 111 -24.70 16.50 -0.86
C VAL A 111 -25.14 17.68 0.00
N SER A 112 -25.64 17.41 1.22
CA SER A 112 -26.25 18.42 2.10
C SER A 112 -25.25 19.18 2.97
N ASP A 113 -24.11 18.54 3.35
CA ASP A 113 -23.10 19.12 4.23
C ASP A 113 -21.77 19.33 3.50
N PRO A 114 -21.35 20.59 3.26
CA PRO A 114 -20.07 20.89 2.63
C PRO A 114 -18.85 20.33 3.38
N ALA A 115 -18.94 20.15 4.72
CA ALA A 115 -17.84 19.61 5.51
C ALA A 115 -17.49 18.17 5.10
N GLN A 116 -18.49 17.37 4.71
CA GLN A 116 -18.30 15.99 4.27
C GLN A 116 -17.48 15.89 2.98
N LYS A 117 -17.56 16.87 2.10
CA LYS A 117 -16.75 16.93 0.86
C LYS A 117 -15.29 17.13 1.17
N TRP A 118 -14.98 17.98 2.14
CA TRP A 118 -13.60 18.21 2.59
C TRP A 118 -13.03 17.01 3.34
N LEU A 119 -13.84 16.33 4.15
CA LEU A 119 -13.44 15.08 4.80
C LEU A 119 -13.18 13.98 3.77
N LEU A 120 -14.01 13.83 2.75
CA LEU A 120 -13.79 12.91 1.65
C LEU A 120 -12.47 13.20 0.93
N LEU A 121 -12.24 14.48 0.56
CA LEU A 121 -11.00 14.89 -0.09
C LEU A 121 -9.77 14.62 0.81
N ALA A 122 -9.86 14.94 2.10
CA ALA A 122 -8.79 14.67 3.05
C ALA A 122 -8.48 13.17 3.15
N ASN A 123 -9.50 12.31 3.24
CA ASN A 123 -9.32 10.86 3.24
C ASN A 123 -8.63 10.37 1.98
N PHE A 124 -9.01 10.87 0.80
CA PHE A 124 -8.35 10.50 -0.45
C PHE A 124 -6.91 10.98 -0.52
N LEU A 125 -6.61 12.19 -0.08
CA LEU A 125 -5.24 12.69 -0.02
C LEU A 125 -4.38 11.87 0.95
N LEU A 126 -4.94 11.46 2.10
CA LEU A 126 -4.24 10.59 3.05
C LEU A 126 -3.87 9.24 2.41
N TYR A 127 -4.84 8.56 1.78
CA TYR A 127 -4.58 7.27 1.13
C TYR A 127 -3.74 7.40 -0.14
N PHE A 128 -3.70 8.57 -0.77
CA PHE A 128 -2.84 8.83 -1.91
C PHE A 128 -1.34 8.74 -1.57
N LEU A 129 -0.94 9.18 -0.36
CA LEU A 129 0.46 9.25 0.05
C LEU A 129 1.20 7.89 0.01
N PRO A 130 0.68 6.79 0.57
CA PRO A 130 1.36 5.50 0.45
C PRO A 130 1.44 5.00 -0.99
N PHE A 131 0.41 5.23 -1.83
CA PHE A 131 0.50 4.88 -3.26
C PHE A 131 1.59 5.66 -3.97
N LEU A 132 1.72 6.95 -3.65
CA LEU A 132 2.79 7.79 -4.18
C LEU A 132 4.18 7.26 -3.78
N ALA A 133 4.37 6.88 -2.51
CA ALA A 133 5.61 6.30 -2.03
C ALA A 133 5.92 4.95 -2.74
N GLY A 134 4.95 4.06 -2.86
CA GLY A 134 5.09 2.80 -3.59
C GLY A 134 5.46 3.02 -5.06
N ALA A 135 4.81 3.97 -5.72
CA ALA A 135 5.07 4.34 -7.10
C ALA A 135 6.48 4.91 -7.29
N PHE A 136 6.98 5.76 -6.38
CA PHE A 136 8.36 6.27 -6.43
C PHE A 136 9.39 5.15 -6.30
N PHE A 137 9.16 4.16 -5.41
CA PHE A 137 10.05 3.01 -5.31
C PHE A 137 10.10 2.23 -6.62
N ILE A 138 8.93 1.77 -7.11
CA ILE A 138 8.82 0.94 -8.31
C ILE A 138 9.35 1.70 -9.52
N GLY A 139 8.93 2.95 -9.73
CA GLY A 139 9.32 3.81 -10.84
C GLY A 139 10.83 4.06 -10.87
N THR A 140 11.45 4.34 -9.72
CA THR A 140 12.91 4.59 -9.63
C THR A 140 13.71 3.32 -9.97
N VAL A 141 13.26 2.15 -9.51
CA VAL A 141 13.94 0.88 -9.84
C VAL A 141 13.77 0.54 -11.32
N LEU A 142 12.59 0.75 -11.90
CA LEU A 142 12.35 0.57 -13.35
C LEU A 142 13.20 1.53 -14.18
N LEU A 143 13.29 2.81 -13.79
CA LEU A 143 14.13 3.81 -14.47
C LEU A 143 15.60 3.38 -14.52
N ARG A 144 16.11 2.80 -13.43
CA ARG A 144 17.50 2.33 -13.34
C ARG A 144 17.75 1.03 -14.09
N SER A 145 16.73 0.22 -14.26
CA SER A 145 16.84 -1.17 -14.76
C SER A 145 16.69 -1.28 -16.27
N ARG A 146 17.15 -0.30 -17.05
CA ARG A 146 16.93 -0.25 -18.52
C ARG A 146 17.38 -1.52 -19.27
N THR A 147 18.53 -2.09 -18.90
CA THR A 147 19.09 -3.29 -19.55
C THR A 147 18.37 -4.58 -19.18
N ALA A 148 17.69 -4.59 -18.03
CA ALA A 148 16.94 -5.76 -17.51
C ALA A 148 15.46 -5.43 -17.30
N PHE A 149 14.95 -4.40 -17.99
CA PHE A 149 13.59 -3.88 -17.83
C PHE A 149 12.52 -4.99 -17.86
N ASN A 150 12.55 -5.87 -18.87
CA ASN A 150 11.55 -6.92 -19.01
C ASN A 150 11.50 -7.88 -17.82
N ARG A 151 12.65 -8.20 -17.21
CA ARG A 151 12.71 -9.08 -16.04
C ARG A 151 12.21 -8.40 -14.79
N VAL A 152 12.55 -7.13 -14.60
CA VAL A 152 12.10 -6.31 -13.46
C VAL A 152 10.59 -6.09 -13.58
N TYR A 153 10.10 -5.76 -14.76
CA TYR A 153 8.69 -5.59 -15.03
C TYR A 153 7.90 -6.91 -14.84
N PHE A 154 8.47 -8.05 -15.27
CA PHE A 154 7.87 -9.35 -14.99
C PHE A 154 7.79 -9.64 -13.49
N ALA A 155 8.83 -9.33 -12.71
CA ALA A 155 8.81 -9.50 -11.27
C ALA A 155 7.77 -8.61 -10.57
N ASP A 156 7.61 -7.37 -11.04
CA ASP A 156 6.57 -6.44 -10.61
C ASP A 156 5.17 -7.00 -10.86
N LEU A 157 4.87 -7.42 -12.10
CA LEU A 157 3.57 -8.00 -12.46
C LEU A 157 3.28 -9.31 -11.74
N ALA A 158 4.26 -10.23 -11.70
CA ALA A 158 4.08 -11.52 -11.04
C ALA A 158 3.87 -11.35 -9.53
N GLY A 159 4.66 -10.47 -8.88
CA GLY A 159 4.50 -10.14 -7.47
C GLY A 159 3.14 -9.52 -7.18
N SER A 160 2.74 -8.52 -7.96
CA SER A 160 1.42 -7.87 -7.86
C SER A 160 0.28 -8.87 -8.02
N GLY A 161 0.35 -9.75 -9.02
CA GLY A 161 -0.69 -10.75 -9.30
C GLY A 161 -0.80 -11.80 -8.19
N LEU A 162 0.32 -12.40 -7.77
CA LEU A 162 0.33 -13.43 -6.73
C LEU A 162 -0.10 -12.87 -5.36
N CYS A 163 0.41 -11.69 -4.98
CA CYS A 163 0.03 -11.06 -3.72
C CYS A 163 -1.42 -10.56 -3.75
N GLY A 164 -1.91 -10.08 -4.90
CA GLY A 164 -3.31 -9.72 -5.09
C GLY A 164 -4.25 -10.92 -4.90
N LEU A 165 -3.95 -12.06 -5.52
CA LEU A 165 -4.71 -13.31 -5.33
C LEU A 165 -4.67 -13.79 -3.87
N SER A 166 -3.50 -13.74 -3.23
CA SER A 166 -3.36 -14.09 -1.81
C SER A 166 -4.21 -13.17 -0.92
N MET A 167 -4.26 -11.88 -1.27
CA MET A 167 -5.06 -10.89 -0.55
C MET A 167 -6.56 -11.13 -0.71
N LEU A 168 -7.03 -11.47 -1.91
CA LEU A 168 -8.41 -11.88 -2.13
C LEU A 168 -8.77 -13.10 -1.29
N ALA A 169 -7.91 -14.11 -1.23
CA ALA A 169 -8.12 -15.27 -0.37
C ALA A 169 -8.15 -14.89 1.13
N ALA A 170 -7.26 -14.00 1.57
CA ALA A 170 -7.22 -13.52 2.95
C ALA A 170 -8.51 -12.79 3.38
N MET A 171 -9.20 -12.13 2.45
CA MET A 171 -10.46 -11.43 2.73
C MET A 171 -11.60 -12.36 3.18
N TYR A 172 -11.54 -13.66 2.85
CA TYR A 172 -12.53 -14.66 3.33
C TYR A 172 -12.28 -15.10 4.77
N VAL A 173 -11.06 -14.91 5.29
CA VAL A 173 -10.63 -15.43 6.59
C VAL A 173 -10.52 -14.30 7.64
N PHE A 174 -10.04 -13.13 7.22
CA PHE A 174 -9.72 -12.02 8.12
C PHE A 174 -10.72 -10.87 8.00
N PRO A 175 -11.09 -10.24 9.13
CA PRO A 175 -11.93 -9.05 9.11
C PRO A 175 -11.19 -7.86 8.44
N PRO A 176 -11.93 -6.89 7.85
CA PRO A 176 -11.34 -5.79 7.09
C PRO A 176 -10.31 -4.96 7.87
N GLU A 177 -10.53 -4.79 9.17
CA GLU A 177 -9.68 -4.04 10.07
C GLU A 177 -8.27 -4.64 10.28
N ASP A 178 -8.13 -5.95 10.14
CA ASP A 178 -6.85 -6.66 10.33
C ASP A 178 -6.12 -6.93 9.01
N LEU A 179 -6.80 -6.74 7.88
CA LEU A 179 -6.22 -6.99 6.55
C LEU A 179 -5.01 -6.12 6.22
N ILE A 180 -4.88 -4.93 6.84
CA ILE A 180 -3.72 -4.04 6.64
C ILE A 180 -2.40 -4.69 7.08
N ALA A 181 -2.44 -5.68 7.97
CA ALA A 181 -1.25 -6.42 8.35
C ALA A 181 -0.58 -7.13 7.16
N ALA A 182 -1.37 -7.62 6.18
CA ALA A 182 -0.82 -8.32 5.02
C ALA A 182 0.08 -7.44 4.13
N PRO A 183 -0.34 -6.25 3.65
CA PRO A 183 0.56 -5.35 2.93
C PRO A 183 1.77 -4.91 3.76
N LEU A 184 1.64 -4.75 5.08
CA LEU A 184 2.79 -4.41 5.94
C LEU A 184 3.81 -5.54 6.01
N ILE A 185 3.37 -6.80 6.07
CA ILE A 185 4.26 -7.97 6.03
C ILE A 185 4.99 -8.03 4.68
N LEU A 186 4.28 -7.90 3.56
CA LEU A 186 4.85 -7.92 2.22
C LEU A 186 5.87 -6.79 2.03
N TRP A 187 5.54 -5.58 2.48
CA TRP A 187 6.43 -4.42 2.46
C TRP A 187 7.71 -4.66 3.28
N THR A 188 7.57 -5.18 4.50
CA THR A 188 8.71 -5.47 5.36
C THR A 188 9.63 -6.51 4.72
N LEU A 189 9.07 -7.59 4.16
CA LEU A 189 9.83 -8.60 3.43
C LEU A 189 10.51 -8.01 2.20
N GLY A 190 9.82 -7.19 1.41
CA GLY A 190 10.40 -6.46 0.28
C GLY A 190 11.60 -5.59 0.71
N GLY A 191 11.44 -4.85 1.81
CA GLY A 191 12.49 -4.04 2.41
C GLY A 191 13.68 -4.86 2.91
N LEU A 192 13.43 -6.02 3.53
CA LEU A 192 14.50 -6.93 3.97
C LEU A 192 15.33 -7.43 2.78
N PHE A 193 14.68 -7.82 1.67
CA PHE A 193 15.40 -8.21 0.46
C PHE A 193 16.15 -7.02 -0.15
N TRP A 194 15.58 -5.81 -0.13
CA TRP A 194 16.21 -4.62 -0.70
C TRP A 194 17.45 -4.19 0.07
N PHE A 195 17.35 -4.00 1.37
CA PHE A 195 18.48 -3.55 2.21
C PHE A 195 19.43 -4.68 2.57
N GLY A 196 18.91 -5.89 2.78
CA GLY A 196 19.74 -7.09 3.05
C GLY A 196 20.59 -7.48 1.85
N GLY A 197 20.03 -7.45 0.63
CA GLY A 197 20.77 -7.73 -0.59
C GLY A 197 21.88 -6.72 -0.87
N ARG A 198 21.71 -5.47 -0.39
CA ARG A 198 22.71 -4.39 -0.44
C ARG A 198 23.68 -4.42 0.76
N ARG A 199 23.46 -5.29 1.73
CA ARG A 199 24.23 -5.35 2.97
C ARG A 199 24.30 -4.02 3.72
N SER A 200 23.25 -3.21 3.62
CA SER A 200 23.14 -1.90 4.27
C SER A 200 22.64 -2.07 5.70
N ALA A 201 23.53 -2.06 6.68
CA ALA A 201 23.18 -2.15 8.09
C ALA A 201 22.29 -0.97 8.53
N ILE A 202 22.58 0.25 8.06
CA ILE A 202 21.76 1.45 8.32
C ILE A 202 20.37 1.27 7.72
N GLY A 203 20.27 0.80 6.46
CA GLY A 203 19.00 0.55 5.82
C GLY A 203 18.15 -0.50 6.53
N LEU A 204 18.76 -1.58 7.03
CA LEU A 204 18.07 -2.59 7.84
C LEU A 204 17.61 -2.04 9.19
N GLY A 205 18.44 -1.22 9.86
CA GLY A 205 18.08 -0.58 11.12
C GLY A 205 16.92 0.40 10.95
N THR A 206 16.94 1.23 9.90
CA THR A 206 15.84 2.17 9.60
C THR A 206 14.56 1.44 9.17
N LEU A 207 14.67 0.32 8.43
CA LEU A 207 13.53 -0.52 8.10
C LEU A 207 12.92 -1.16 9.35
N ALA A 208 13.75 -1.68 10.25
CA ALA A 208 13.27 -2.24 11.52
C ALA A 208 12.52 -1.19 12.35
N PHE A 209 13.06 0.03 12.44
CA PHE A 209 12.40 1.14 13.11
C PHE A 209 11.06 1.51 12.45
N ALA A 210 11.04 1.63 11.11
CA ALA A 210 9.83 1.93 10.35
C ALA A 210 8.78 0.80 10.49
N ALA A 211 9.22 -0.47 10.53
CA ALA A 211 8.33 -1.62 10.75
C ALA A 211 7.74 -1.60 12.18
N VAL A 212 8.54 -1.31 13.19
CA VAL A 212 8.05 -1.16 14.58
C VAL A 212 7.01 -0.04 14.67
N LEU A 213 7.26 1.11 14.02
CA LEU A 213 6.28 2.20 13.95
C LEU A 213 4.98 1.78 13.22
N ALA A 214 5.10 1.08 12.10
CA ALA A 214 3.94 0.66 11.32
C ALA A 214 3.12 -0.41 12.04
N PHE A 215 3.74 -1.50 12.52
CA PHE A 215 3.03 -2.55 13.25
C PHE A 215 2.54 -2.07 14.61
N GLY A 216 3.35 -1.30 15.35
CA GLY A 216 2.95 -0.68 16.60
C GLY A 216 1.77 0.30 16.42
N GLY A 217 1.83 1.13 15.39
CA GLY A 217 0.73 2.01 14.99
C GLY A 217 -0.55 1.24 14.66
N HIS A 218 -0.43 0.14 13.91
CA HIS A 218 -1.61 -0.66 13.53
C HIS A 218 -2.22 -1.44 14.70
N PHE A 219 -1.40 -2.08 15.55
CA PHE A 219 -1.90 -2.98 16.58
C PHE A 219 -2.06 -2.31 17.95
N LEU A 220 -1.10 -1.48 18.38
CA LEU A 220 -1.06 -0.92 19.73
C LEU A 220 -1.80 0.41 19.82
N LEU A 221 -1.62 1.30 18.85
CA LEU A 221 -2.14 2.67 18.94
C LEU A 221 -3.67 2.72 19.02
N PRO A 222 -4.44 1.93 18.22
CA PRO A 222 -5.90 1.90 18.36
C PRO A 222 -6.35 1.42 19.75
N HIS A 223 -5.65 0.45 20.32
CA HIS A 223 -5.96 -0.06 21.66
C HIS A 223 -5.70 0.98 22.77
N TRP A 224 -4.57 1.68 22.68
CA TRP A 224 -4.17 2.66 23.69
C TRP A 224 -4.98 3.95 23.64
N LEU A 225 -5.34 4.40 22.45
CA LEU A 225 -6.12 5.63 22.24
C LEU A 225 -7.63 5.41 22.17
N GLY A 226 -8.10 4.16 22.28
CA GLY A 226 -9.52 3.84 22.15
C GLY A 226 -10.10 4.13 20.74
N ILE A 227 -9.24 4.15 19.71
CA ILE A 227 -9.64 4.46 18.34
C ILE A 227 -10.27 3.22 17.71
N GLN A 228 -11.40 3.39 17.04
CA GLN A 228 -11.99 2.32 16.25
C GLN A 228 -11.10 2.01 15.04
N LYS A 229 -10.72 0.75 14.86
CA LYS A 229 -9.92 0.30 13.70
C LYS A 229 -10.68 0.44 12.38
N LEU A 230 -11.99 0.35 12.42
CA LEU A 230 -12.88 0.50 11.27
C LEU A 230 -14.10 1.35 11.66
N SER A 231 -14.22 2.53 11.08
CA SER A 231 -15.42 3.36 11.19
C SER A 231 -16.46 2.87 10.20
N THR A 232 -17.68 2.66 10.69
CA THR A 232 -18.81 2.22 9.86
C THR A 232 -19.92 3.24 9.92
N SER A 233 -20.50 3.57 8.78
CA SER A 233 -21.67 4.45 8.72
C SER A 233 -22.89 3.80 9.39
N ASP A 234 -23.70 4.60 10.09
CA ASP A 234 -24.82 4.11 10.90
C ASP A 234 -25.91 3.36 10.12
N TYR A 235 -25.99 3.56 8.80
CA TYR A 235 -26.94 2.85 7.93
C TYR A 235 -26.47 1.44 7.51
N LYS A 236 -25.23 1.06 7.84
CA LYS A 236 -24.69 -0.28 7.52
C LYS A 236 -25.13 -1.32 8.56
N GLY A 237 -25.52 -2.51 8.10
CA GLY A 237 -25.87 -3.62 8.97
C GLY A 237 -24.79 -3.99 9.98
N VAL A 238 -23.52 -3.80 9.63
CA VAL A 238 -22.38 -3.99 10.51
C VAL A 238 -22.42 -3.02 11.72
N ALA A 239 -22.80 -1.75 11.50
CA ALA A 239 -22.94 -0.77 12.60
C ALA A 239 -24.06 -1.16 13.54
N TYR A 240 -25.15 -1.71 13.00
CA TYR A 240 -26.26 -2.23 13.81
C TYR A 240 -25.84 -3.45 14.62
N ALA A 241 -25.16 -4.43 14.01
CA ALA A 241 -24.68 -5.64 14.70
C ALA A 241 -23.70 -5.31 15.86
N ARG A 242 -22.91 -4.23 15.74
CA ARG A 242 -21.99 -3.76 16.82
C ARG A 242 -22.71 -3.26 18.07
N LYS A 243 -23.97 -2.84 17.95
CA LYS A 243 -24.76 -2.32 19.10
C LYS A 243 -25.24 -3.43 20.05
N PHE A 244 -25.13 -4.71 19.68
CA PHE A 244 -25.51 -5.84 20.52
C PHE A 244 -24.28 -6.42 21.25
N PRO A 245 -24.15 -6.23 22.59
CA PRO A 245 -22.91 -6.53 23.32
C PRO A 245 -22.54 -8.02 23.40
N ASP A 246 -23.52 -8.93 23.26
CA ASP A 246 -23.30 -10.36 23.46
C ASP A 246 -22.92 -11.14 22.20
N ASN A 247 -22.68 -10.46 21.08
CA ASN A 247 -22.60 -11.07 19.78
C ASN A 247 -21.25 -10.93 19.04
N ARG A 248 -20.13 -11.03 19.75
CA ARG A 248 -18.79 -11.02 19.12
C ARG A 248 -18.66 -12.08 18.02
N GLN A 249 -19.29 -13.23 18.19
CA GLN A 249 -19.24 -14.33 17.24
C GLN A 249 -20.20 -14.12 16.05
N ILE A 250 -21.38 -13.58 16.31
CA ILE A 250 -22.33 -13.17 15.26
C ILE A 250 -21.79 -11.97 14.48
N TYR A 251 -21.17 -10.98 15.16
CA TYR A 251 -20.48 -9.87 14.48
C TYR A 251 -19.41 -10.37 13.52
N ARG A 252 -18.57 -11.31 13.94
CA ARG A 252 -17.51 -11.90 13.11
C ARG A 252 -18.08 -12.66 11.91
N ASN A 253 -19.14 -13.42 12.11
CA ASN A 253 -19.84 -14.17 11.06
C ASN A 253 -20.65 -13.24 10.15
N CYS A 254 -21.33 -12.20 10.69
CA CYS A 254 -22.05 -11.20 9.90
C CYS A 254 -21.10 -10.33 9.05
N VAL A 255 -19.93 -9.95 9.55
CA VAL A 255 -18.95 -9.20 8.74
C VAL A 255 -18.48 -10.04 7.55
N VAL A 256 -18.28 -11.35 7.74
CA VAL A 256 -17.91 -12.26 6.66
C VAL A 256 -19.08 -12.50 5.70
N SER A 257 -20.30 -12.75 6.19
CA SER A 257 -21.46 -13.03 5.34
C SER A 257 -22.04 -11.79 4.65
N LEU A 258 -22.18 -10.64 5.35
CA LEU A 258 -22.64 -9.39 4.73
C LEU A 258 -21.68 -8.87 3.67
N THR A 259 -20.42 -9.23 3.76
CA THR A 259 -19.44 -8.85 2.73
C THR A 259 -19.45 -9.83 1.54
N GLN A 260 -20.07 -10.99 1.65
CA GLN A 260 -20.30 -11.91 0.53
C GLN A 260 -21.59 -11.57 -0.24
N ASP A 261 -22.62 -11.05 0.44
CA ASP A 261 -23.93 -10.75 -0.17
C ASP A 261 -24.00 -9.36 -0.81
N GLU A 262 -23.03 -8.47 -0.55
CA GLU A 262 -22.95 -7.12 -1.15
C GLU A 262 -21.97 -7.04 -2.36
N VAL A 263 -21.46 -8.18 -2.86
CA VAL A 263 -20.69 -8.31 -4.10
C VAL A 263 -21.62 -8.93 -5.14
#